data_ece7d0051d2fe7e9bb23e0ac9874f257
#
_entry.id   ece7d0051d2fe7e9bb23e0ac9874f257
#
_cell.length_a   1.000
_cell.length_b   1.000
_cell.length_c   1.000
_cell.angle_alpha   90.00
_cell.angle_beta   90.00
_cell.angle_gamma   90.00
#
_symmetry.space_group_name_H-M   'P 1'
#
loop_
_entity.id
_entity.type
_entity.pdbx_description
1 polymer ?
#
loop_
_entity_poly.entity_id
_entity_poly.type
_entity_poly.pdbx_seq_one_letter_code
_entity_poly.pdbx_strand_id
1 'polypeptide(L)'
;MKHVLNFTGIDPNLSYTRSSIMEIFNPHDKFFKETFSIRENVIDFLQGTFPEEILEKLDLSTLTLDNNSYIDEELKEHFSDIVYTCFCENNELKMALLFEHKSYLITCPYLQVLKYLLKIWETNIKQTGNLLPVIPVILYHGKEVWQVRRFSEYFKGIDKVFLGFIPEFEYLLTDLSNYSNEEVKNKVFRKVSLELALLMMRNIFNESELERNLKDFFEIGRHYFEEDEGLRFLESVIRYLYSSTEIEVSKVVNTIKEISEKGGEISMTTAAKLIEKGKIEGEKALLIRLIERKWGGLKPDVKERLNKINSPEELEALGEKIIISNCVEDIFPNE
;
A
#
# COMPACT_ATOMS: atom_id res chain seq x y z
N MET A 1 -16.15 26.12 38.01
CA MET A 1 -17.05 25.03 37.59
C MET A 1 -16.64 24.61 36.21
N LYS A 2 -15.94 23.47 36.09
CA LYS A 2 -15.49 22.88 34.83
C LYS A 2 -16.57 21.89 34.40
N HIS A 3 -17.27 22.13 33.27
CA HIS A 3 -18.12 21.15 32.64
C HIS A 3 -17.25 20.17 31.85
N VAL A 4 -17.15 18.95 32.33
CA VAL A 4 -16.62 17.79 31.61
C VAL A 4 -17.75 17.26 30.76
N LEU A 5 -17.63 17.33 29.45
CA LEU A 5 -18.52 16.66 28.52
C LEU A 5 -18.08 15.18 28.41
N ASN A 6 -18.88 14.30 28.99
CA ASN A 6 -18.79 12.85 28.82
C ASN A 6 -19.25 12.47 27.41
N PHE A 7 -18.35 11.97 26.59
CA PHE A 7 -18.68 11.25 25.35
C PHE A 7 -18.84 9.75 25.68
N THR A 8 -20.04 9.34 26.09
CA THR A 8 -20.44 7.94 26.12
C THR A 8 -21.58 7.78 25.12
N GLY A 9 -21.29 7.17 23.99
CA GLY A 9 -22.29 6.88 22.96
C GLY A 9 -21.64 6.48 21.63
N ILE A 10 -20.73 5.50 21.65
CA ILE A 10 -20.26 4.86 20.40
C ILE A 10 -21.10 3.60 20.23
N ASP A 11 -21.97 3.62 19.22
CA ASP A 11 -22.74 2.44 18.77
C ASP A 11 -21.76 1.41 18.21
N PRO A 12 -21.72 0.17 18.76
CA PRO A 12 -20.81 -0.89 18.28
C PRO A 12 -21.09 -1.32 16.83
N ASN A 13 -22.20 -0.89 16.21
CA ASN A 13 -22.52 -1.16 14.81
C ASN A 13 -21.92 -0.13 13.83
N LEU A 14 -21.24 0.93 14.31
CA LEU A 14 -20.59 1.92 13.45
C LEU A 14 -19.24 1.43 12.87
N SER A 15 -18.76 0.25 13.28
CA SER A 15 -17.49 -0.31 12.77
C SER A 15 -17.57 -0.75 11.31
N TYR A 16 -18.75 -1.10 10.79
CA TYR A 16 -18.91 -1.54 9.40
C TYR A 16 -18.79 -0.44 8.35
N THR A 17 -19.09 0.82 8.71
CA THR A 17 -18.97 1.94 7.76
C THR A 17 -17.56 2.51 7.65
N ARG A 18 -16.71 2.28 8.63
CA ARG A 18 -15.31 2.74 8.61
C ARG A 18 -14.40 1.83 7.79
N SER A 19 -14.67 0.52 7.77
CA SER A 19 -13.96 -0.48 6.99
C SER A 19 -14.13 -0.26 5.49
N SER A 20 -15.34 0.01 5.00
CA SER A 20 -15.62 0.19 3.57
C SER A 20 -15.07 1.52 2.99
N ILE A 21 -14.79 2.53 3.81
CA ILE A 21 -14.14 3.78 3.38
C ILE A 21 -12.60 3.63 3.38
N MET A 22 -12.03 2.78 4.25
CA MET A 22 -10.60 2.48 4.27
C MET A 22 -10.15 1.57 3.11
N GLU A 23 -11.04 0.78 2.51
CA GLU A 23 -10.70 -0.09 1.37
C GLU A 23 -10.26 0.67 0.10
N ILE A 24 -10.54 1.97 0.00
CA ILE A 24 -10.24 2.77 -1.18
C ILE A 24 -8.88 3.48 -1.11
N PHE A 25 -8.23 3.58 0.07
CA PHE A 25 -7.05 4.43 0.25
C PHE A 25 -6.00 3.89 1.23
N ASN A 26 -5.30 2.80 0.84
CA ASN A 26 -3.99 2.53 1.42
C ASN A 26 -2.91 2.95 0.41
N PRO A 27 -2.35 4.16 0.50
CA PRO A 27 -1.35 4.65 -0.44
C PRO A 27 -0.07 3.81 -0.42
N HIS A 28 0.27 3.23 0.73
CA HIS A 28 1.44 2.36 0.87
C HIS A 28 1.24 1.05 0.09
N ASP A 29 0.07 0.42 0.21
CA ASP A 29 -0.30 -0.78 -0.54
C ASP A 29 -0.28 -0.54 -2.05
N LYS A 30 -0.89 0.56 -2.48
CA LYS A 30 -0.94 0.90 -3.89
C LYS A 30 0.45 1.13 -4.46
N PHE A 31 1.28 1.90 -3.77
CA PHE A 31 2.63 2.20 -4.22
C PHE A 31 3.52 0.95 -4.24
N PHE A 32 3.41 0.09 -3.22
CA PHE A 32 4.07 -1.21 -3.21
C PHE A 32 3.67 -2.04 -4.43
N LYS A 33 2.37 -2.20 -4.70
CA LYS A 33 1.88 -2.96 -5.85
C LYS A 33 2.34 -2.39 -7.18
N GLU A 34 2.27 -1.08 -7.36
CA GLU A 34 2.77 -0.40 -8.56
C GLU A 34 4.28 -0.65 -8.77
N THR A 35 5.08 -0.60 -7.69
CA THR A 35 6.54 -0.84 -7.73
C THR A 35 6.89 -2.29 -8.03
N PHE A 36 6.28 -3.23 -7.30
CA PHE A 36 6.63 -4.64 -7.35
C PHE A 36 5.80 -5.45 -8.36
N SER A 37 4.91 -4.82 -9.11
CA SER A 37 4.35 -5.41 -10.34
C SER A 37 5.30 -5.31 -11.53
N ILE A 38 6.36 -4.49 -11.43
CA ILE A 38 7.42 -4.39 -12.43
C ILE A 38 8.41 -5.53 -12.18
N ARG A 39 8.44 -6.50 -13.08
CA ARG A 39 9.26 -7.71 -12.96
C ARG A 39 10.75 -7.41 -12.70
N GLU A 40 11.28 -6.43 -13.39
CA GLU A 40 12.68 -6.02 -13.30
C GLU A 40 13.02 -5.47 -11.92
N ASN A 41 12.10 -4.77 -11.27
CA ASN A 41 12.26 -4.31 -9.88
C ASN A 41 12.32 -5.50 -8.92
N VAL A 42 11.48 -6.52 -9.15
CA VAL A 42 11.48 -7.71 -8.30
C VAL A 42 12.79 -8.50 -8.46
N ILE A 43 13.26 -8.66 -9.69
CA ILE A 43 14.56 -9.33 -9.92
C ILE A 43 15.68 -8.61 -9.18
N ASP A 44 15.76 -7.28 -9.30
CA ASP A 44 16.77 -6.47 -8.63
C ASP A 44 16.62 -6.54 -7.10
N PHE A 45 15.39 -6.50 -6.59
CA PHE A 45 15.10 -6.65 -5.17
C PHE A 45 15.57 -8.01 -4.63
N LEU A 46 15.26 -9.10 -5.33
CA LEU A 46 15.68 -10.44 -4.92
C LEU A 46 17.21 -10.55 -4.94
N GLN A 47 17.87 -10.05 -5.98
CA GLN A 47 19.32 -10.04 -6.08
C GLN A 47 20.01 -9.23 -4.98
N GLY A 48 19.38 -8.15 -4.51
CA GLY A 48 19.91 -7.30 -3.45
C GLY A 48 19.65 -7.78 -2.03
N THR A 49 18.66 -8.67 -1.83
CA THR A 49 18.18 -9.00 -0.47
C THR A 49 18.19 -10.48 -0.12
N PHE A 50 18.19 -11.37 -1.12
CA PHE A 50 18.16 -12.81 -0.86
C PHE A 50 19.54 -13.37 -0.52
N PRO A 51 19.62 -14.41 0.34
CA PRO A 51 20.82 -15.18 0.52
C PRO A 51 21.32 -15.78 -0.80
N GLU A 52 22.64 -15.74 -1.02
CA GLU A 52 23.27 -16.22 -2.26
C GLU A 52 22.92 -17.68 -2.55
N GLU A 53 22.86 -18.52 -1.52
CA GLU A 53 22.50 -19.95 -1.62
C GLU A 53 21.08 -20.19 -2.18
N ILE A 54 20.15 -19.25 -1.96
CA ILE A 54 18.80 -19.30 -2.52
C ILE A 54 18.83 -18.77 -3.96
N LEU A 55 19.51 -17.65 -4.20
CA LEU A 55 19.62 -17.05 -5.53
C LEU A 55 20.21 -17.97 -6.57
N GLU A 56 21.25 -18.73 -6.21
CA GLU A 56 21.90 -19.71 -7.10
C GLU A 56 20.95 -20.83 -7.55
N LYS A 57 19.88 -21.09 -6.80
CA LYS A 57 18.88 -22.11 -7.14
C LYS A 57 17.73 -21.59 -7.98
N LEU A 58 17.53 -20.28 -8.03
CA LEU A 58 16.40 -19.65 -8.71
C LEU A 58 16.75 -19.27 -10.15
N ASP A 59 15.96 -19.71 -11.10
CA ASP A 59 16.02 -19.17 -12.46
C ASP A 59 15.16 -17.91 -12.56
N LEU A 60 15.73 -16.75 -12.20
CA LEU A 60 15.04 -15.45 -12.25
C LEU A 60 14.61 -15.06 -13.66
N SER A 61 15.14 -15.70 -14.73
CA SER A 61 14.67 -15.47 -16.09
C SER A 61 13.23 -15.96 -16.30
N THR A 62 12.79 -16.93 -15.49
CA THR A 62 11.44 -17.52 -15.52
C THR A 62 10.44 -16.82 -14.61
N LEU A 63 10.88 -15.78 -13.88
CA LEU A 63 10.03 -15.04 -12.93
C LEU A 63 8.80 -14.45 -13.64
N THR A 64 7.61 -14.83 -13.19
CA THR A 64 6.34 -14.36 -13.75
C THR A 64 5.38 -13.96 -12.64
N LEU A 65 4.66 -12.85 -12.84
CA LEU A 65 3.64 -12.37 -11.91
C LEU A 65 2.44 -13.32 -11.91
N ASP A 66 2.03 -13.79 -10.73
CA ASP A 66 0.79 -14.54 -10.56
C ASP A 66 -0.37 -13.54 -10.40
N ASN A 67 -1.34 -13.61 -11.30
CA ASN A 67 -2.48 -12.69 -11.31
C ASN A 67 -3.58 -13.05 -10.29
N ASN A 68 -3.41 -14.12 -9.51
CA ASN A 68 -4.36 -14.48 -8.47
C ASN A 68 -4.18 -13.59 -7.23
N SER A 69 -5.27 -13.14 -6.66
CA SER A 69 -5.26 -12.53 -5.32
C SER A 69 -5.49 -13.61 -4.27
N TYR A 70 -4.59 -13.70 -3.30
CA TYR A 70 -4.62 -14.68 -2.22
C TYR A 70 -5.04 -14.07 -0.88
N ILE A 71 -5.27 -12.76 -0.85
CA ILE A 71 -5.67 -12.02 0.34
C ILE A 71 -7.20 -11.95 0.41
N ASP A 72 -7.76 -12.41 1.52
CA ASP A 72 -9.14 -12.14 1.91
C ASP A 72 -9.24 -10.86 2.77
N GLU A 73 -10.48 -10.49 3.16
CA GLU A 73 -10.70 -9.24 3.91
C GLU A 73 -9.92 -9.20 5.23
N GLU A 74 -9.76 -10.33 5.92
CA GLU A 74 -9.01 -10.40 7.19
C GLU A 74 -7.51 -10.17 6.99
N LEU A 75 -6.94 -10.70 5.90
CA LEU A 75 -5.52 -10.54 5.59
C LEU A 75 -5.19 -9.17 4.98
N LYS A 76 -6.14 -8.52 4.28
CA LYS A 76 -5.97 -7.16 3.73
C LYS A 76 -5.65 -6.10 4.79
N GLU A 77 -6.07 -6.32 6.03
CA GLU A 77 -5.73 -5.42 7.13
C GLU A 77 -4.26 -5.49 7.53
N HIS A 78 -3.55 -6.54 7.12
CA HIS A 78 -2.20 -6.82 7.57
C HIS A 78 -1.16 -6.70 6.47
N PHE A 79 -1.44 -7.25 5.27
CA PHE A 79 -0.48 -7.30 4.19
C PHE A 79 -1.09 -6.89 2.85
N SER A 80 -0.26 -6.26 2.03
CA SER A 80 -0.42 -6.27 0.58
C SER A 80 0.37 -7.41 0.00
N ASP A 81 -0.20 -8.08 -1.00
CA ASP A 81 0.47 -9.20 -1.62
C ASP A 81 0.77 -9.00 -3.10
N ILE A 82 1.89 -9.52 -3.49
CA ILE A 82 2.23 -9.82 -4.88
C ILE A 82 2.88 -11.19 -4.89
N VAL A 83 2.35 -12.10 -5.69
CA VAL A 83 2.90 -13.45 -5.82
C VAL A 83 3.57 -13.58 -7.17
N TYR A 84 4.78 -14.10 -7.16
CA TYR A 84 5.53 -14.49 -8.34
C TYR A 84 5.74 -15.97 -8.38
N THR A 85 5.73 -16.53 -9.57
CA THR A 85 6.14 -17.89 -9.86
C THR A 85 7.52 -17.87 -10.49
N CYS A 86 8.40 -18.77 -10.07
CA CYS A 86 9.76 -18.92 -10.59
C CYS A 86 10.12 -20.41 -10.64
N PHE A 87 11.04 -20.80 -11.51
CA PHE A 87 11.58 -22.16 -11.51
C PHE A 87 12.83 -22.24 -10.64
N CYS A 88 12.92 -23.34 -9.90
CA CYS A 88 14.12 -23.79 -9.19
C CYS A 88 14.53 -25.12 -9.81
N GLU A 89 15.60 -25.12 -10.59
CA GLU A 89 15.98 -26.27 -11.43
C GLU A 89 14.81 -26.62 -12.40
N ASN A 90 14.15 -27.78 -12.20
CA ASN A 90 13.00 -28.21 -13.00
C ASN A 90 11.66 -28.12 -12.23
N ASN A 91 11.67 -27.55 -11.05
CA ASN A 91 10.49 -27.43 -10.19
C ASN A 91 9.97 -26.00 -10.12
N GLU A 92 8.69 -25.82 -10.26
CA GLU A 92 8.03 -24.57 -10.04
C GLU A 92 7.92 -24.27 -8.56
N LEU A 93 8.18 -23.03 -8.16
CA LEU A 93 7.94 -22.53 -6.82
C LEU A 93 7.28 -21.15 -6.86
N LYS A 94 6.60 -20.77 -5.80
CA LYS A 94 6.05 -19.44 -5.66
C LYS A 94 6.84 -18.60 -4.66
N MET A 95 6.98 -17.32 -4.98
CA MET A 95 7.47 -16.30 -4.05
C MET A 95 6.34 -15.36 -3.70
N ALA A 96 6.00 -15.28 -2.45
CA ALA A 96 4.97 -14.39 -1.94
C ALA A 96 5.63 -13.16 -1.32
N LEU A 97 5.64 -12.06 -2.05
CA LEU A 97 6.08 -10.77 -1.54
C LEU A 97 4.94 -10.14 -0.73
N LEU A 98 5.18 -10.00 0.56
CA LEU A 98 4.23 -9.43 1.51
C LEU A 98 4.75 -8.08 1.99
N PHE A 99 3.94 -7.03 1.83
CA PHE A 99 4.30 -5.71 2.28
C PHE A 99 3.60 -5.38 3.60
N GLU A 100 4.36 -5.23 4.66
CA GLU A 100 3.86 -4.78 5.96
C GLU A 100 4.02 -3.27 6.07
N HIS A 101 2.88 -2.57 6.02
CA HIS A 101 2.82 -1.11 6.00
C HIS A 101 2.49 -0.47 7.36
N LYS A 102 2.38 -1.25 8.43
CA LYS A 102 2.05 -0.73 9.75
C LYS A 102 3.25 -0.09 10.42
N SER A 103 3.00 1.00 11.12
CA SER A 103 4.02 1.70 11.92
C SER A 103 4.33 1.02 13.25
N TYR A 104 3.69 -0.09 13.58
CA TYR A 104 3.90 -0.87 14.79
C TYR A 104 4.15 -2.35 14.47
N LEU A 105 4.95 -2.99 15.32
CA LEU A 105 5.29 -4.40 15.16
C LEU A 105 4.09 -5.31 15.49
N ILE A 106 3.94 -6.36 14.68
CA ILE A 106 2.97 -7.42 14.94
C ILE A 106 3.51 -8.35 16.04
N THR A 107 2.67 -8.71 16.99
CA THR A 107 3.05 -9.56 18.11
C THR A 107 3.57 -10.93 17.68
N CYS A 108 2.98 -11.52 16.63
CA CYS A 108 3.40 -12.82 16.08
C CYS A 108 3.15 -12.85 14.57
N PRO A 109 4.12 -12.42 13.75
CA PRO A 109 3.97 -12.38 12.28
C PRO A 109 3.77 -13.78 11.67
N TYR A 110 4.31 -14.83 12.31
CA TYR A 110 4.16 -16.22 11.85
C TYR A 110 2.71 -16.64 11.63
N LEU A 111 1.78 -16.25 12.52
CA LEU A 111 0.36 -16.62 12.36
C LEU A 111 -0.26 -16.01 11.10
N GLN A 112 0.12 -14.79 10.77
CA GLN A 112 -0.40 -14.11 9.59
C GLN A 112 0.23 -14.69 8.32
N VAL A 113 1.55 -14.90 8.32
CA VAL A 113 2.26 -15.55 7.21
C VAL A 113 1.71 -16.95 6.97
N LEU A 114 1.46 -17.73 8.04
CA LEU A 114 0.90 -19.07 7.91
C LEU A 114 -0.50 -19.08 7.29
N LYS A 115 -1.39 -18.17 7.71
CA LYS A 115 -2.71 -18.00 7.09
C LYS A 115 -2.57 -17.74 5.58
N TYR A 116 -1.61 -16.89 5.21
CA TYR A 116 -1.35 -16.55 3.83
C TYR A 116 -0.82 -17.75 3.01
N LEU A 117 0.16 -18.48 3.56
CA LEU A 117 0.66 -19.71 2.95
C LEU A 117 -0.44 -20.74 2.72
N LEU A 118 -1.29 -20.95 3.74
CA LEU A 118 -2.44 -21.88 3.63
C LEU A 118 -3.36 -21.47 2.48
N LYS A 119 -3.63 -20.18 2.31
CA LYS A 119 -4.47 -19.66 1.23
C LYS A 119 -3.90 -19.93 -0.16
N ILE A 120 -2.59 -19.74 -0.32
CA ILE A 120 -1.89 -20.08 -1.56
C ILE A 120 -1.98 -21.58 -1.85
N TRP A 121 -1.68 -22.41 -0.86
CA TRP A 121 -1.71 -23.87 -1.03
C TRP A 121 -3.11 -24.41 -1.30
N GLU A 122 -4.13 -23.91 -0.61
CA GLU A 122 -5.53 -24.26 -0.89
C GLU A 122 -5.94 -23.90 -2.32
N THR A 123 -5.50 -22.74 -2.80
CA THR A 123 -5.75 -22.29 -4.17
C THR A 123 -5.01 -23.18 -5.18
N ASN A 124 -3.74 -23.50 -4.91
CA ASN A 124 -2.95 -24.40 -5.75
C ASN A 124 -3.59 -25.78 -5.87
N ILE A 125 -4.00 -26.38 -4.75
CA ILE A 125 -4.69 -27.69 -4.76
C ILE A 125 -5.97 -27.62 -5.61
N LYS A 126 -6.77 -26.58 -5.46
CA LYS A 126 -8.02 -26.42 -6.21
C LYS A 126 -7.79 -26.26 -7.72
N GLN A 127 -6.72 -25.56 -8.11
CA GLN A 127 -6.42 -25.26 -9.52
C GLN A 127 -5.63 -26.36 -10.21
N THR A 128 -4.64 -26.95 -9.55
CA THR A 128 -3.66 -27.85 -10.17
C THR A 128 -3.62 -29.25 -9.57
N GLY A 129 -4.24 -29.45 -8.41
CA GLY A 129 -4.14 -30.69 -7.62
C GLY A 129 -2.81 -30.88 -6.89
N ASN A 130 -1.87 -29.92 -6.99
CA ASN A 130 -0.52 -30.01 -6.44
C ASN A 130 -0.24 -28.91 -5.40
N LEU A 131 0.70 -29.19 -4.50
CA LEU A 131 1.29 -28.18 -3.62
C LEU A 131 2.61 -27.71 -4.22
N LEU A 132 2.78 -26.40 -4.32
CA LEU A 132 4.05 -25.78 -4.68
C LEU A 132 4.72 -25.21 -3.44
N PRO A 133 6.05 -25.30 -3.33
CA PRO A 133 6.79 -24.58 -2.31
C PRO A 133 6.51 -23.07 -2.42
N VAL A 134 6.42 -22.40 -1.27
CA VAL A 134 6.24 -20.94 -1.22
C VAL A 134 7.30 -20.35 -0.34
N ILE A 135 8.04 -19.36 -0.85
CA ILE A 135 8.99 -18.56 -0.07
C ILE A 135 8.26 -17.28 0.34
N PRO A 136 7.92 -17.10 1.62
CA PRO A 136 7.36 -15.85 2.09
C PRO A 136 8.46 -14.81 2.24
N VAL A 137 8.24 -13.63 1.66
CA VAL A 137 9.18 -12.51 1.69
C VAL A 137 8.45 -11.31 2.26
N ILE A 138 8.92 -10.77 3.37
CA ILE A 138 8.33 -9.60 4.00
C ILE A 138 9.21 -8.39 3.72
N LEU A 139 8.62 -7.34 3.14
CA LEU A 139 9.20 -6.00 3.09
C LEU A 139 8.54 -5.16 4.18
N TYR A 140 9.34 -4.70 5.13
CA TYR A 140 8.91 -3.87 6.24
C TYR A 140 9.53 -2.48 6.16
N HIS A 141 8.72 -1.44 6.37
CA HIS A 141 9.17 -0.05 6.35
C HIS A 141 8.70 0.76 7.59
N GLY A 142 8.36 0.06 8.68
CA GLY A 142 7.94 0.71 9.92
C GLY A 142 9.06 1.44 10.66
N LYS A 143 8.70 2.11 11.77
CA LYS A 143 9.64 2.90 12.58
C LYS A 143 10.49 2.05 13.55
N GLU A 144 9.97 0.90 13.95
CA GLU A 144 10.62 0.03 14.92
C GLU A 144 11.39 -1.08 14.21
N VAL A 145 12.54 -1.48 14.74
CA VAL A 145 13.33 -2.58 14.17
C VAL A 145 12.59 -3.90 14.36
N TRP A 146 12.40 -4.63 13.28
CA TRP A 146 11.74 -5.94 13.30
C TRP A 146 12.71 -7.02 13.78
N GLN A 147 12.42 -7.63 14.94
CA GLN A 147 13.21 -8.75 15.46
C GLN A 147 12.66 -10.07 14.93
N VAL A 148 13.46 -10.75 14.09
CA VAL A 148 13.15 -12.11 13.64
C VAL A 148 13.39 -13.09 14.80
N ARG A 149 12.38 -13.93 15.08
CA ARG A 149 12.44 -15.01 16.06
C ARG A 149 11.90 -16.26 15.40
N ARG A 150 12.28 -17.46 15.86
CA ARG A 150 11.64 -18.69 15.40
C ARG A 150 10.20 -18.78 15.91
N PHE A 151 9.34 -19.44 15.16
CA PHE A 151 7.94 -19.55 15.58
C PHE A 151 7.79 -20.27 16.92
N SER A 152 8.58 -21.32 17.17
CA SER A 152 8.64 -22.04 18.44
C SER A 152 8.97 -21.14 19.66
N GLU A 153 9.69 -20.03 19.49
CA GLU A 153 10.06 -19.13 20.59
C GLU A 153 8.88 -18.28 21.12
N TYR A 154 7.77 -18.24 20.38
CA TYR A 154 6.54 -17.58 20.84
C TYR A 154 5.77 -18.43 21.86
N PHE A 155 6.08 -19.72 21.99
CA PHE A 155 5.44 -20.64 22.93
C PHE A 155 6.23 -20.69 24.24
N LYS A 156 5.84 -19.85 25.20
CA LYS A 156 6.56 -19.75 26.48
C LYS A 156 6.42 -21.05 27.31
N GLY A 157 7.55 -21.53 27.83
CA GLY A 157 7.56 -22.65 28.80
C GLY A 157 7.21 -24.03 28.22
N ILE A 158 7.22 -24.17 26.88
CA ILE A 158 6.97 -25.46 26.23
C ILE A 158 8.14 -26.42 26.44
N ASP A 159 7.87 -27.66 26.79
CA ASP A 159 8.86 -28.74 26.83
C ASP A 159 9.28 -29.12 25.40
N LYS A 160 10.56 -29.43 25.23
CA LYS A 160 11.16 -29.79 23.94
C LYS A 160 10.45 -30.95 23.23
N VAL A 161 9.85 -31.87 23.99
CA VAL A 161 9.09 -33.01 23.45
C VAL A 161 7.88 -32.57 22.60
N PHE A 162 7.36 -31.37 22.82
CA PHE A 162 6.21 -30.82 22.09
C PHE A 162 6.59 -29.99 20.87
N LEU A 163 7.87 -29.68 20.66
CA LEU A 163 8.32 -28.85 19.51
C LEU A 163 7.93 -29.45 18.16
N GLY A 164 7.93 -30.79 18.05
CA GLY A 164 7.53 -31.50 16.82
C GLY A 164 6.06 -31.33 16.42
N PHE A 165 5.22 -30.72 17.29
CA PHE A 165 3.82 -30.44 17.00
C PHE A 165 3.57 -28.97 16.64
N ILE A 166 4.62 -28.12 16.64
CA ILE A 166 4.56 -26.73 16.21
C ILE A 166 5.05 -26.68 14.76
N PRO A 167 4.26 -26.08 13.84
CA PRO A 167 4.74 -25.82 12.49
C PRO A 167 6.04 -25.01 12.53
N GLU A 168 7.06 -25.43 11.81
CA GLU A 168 8.29 -24.67 11.66
C GLU A 168 8.45 -24.29 10.19
N PHE A 169 8.62 -23.01 9.91
CA PHE A 169 8.90 -22.47 8.59
C PHE A 169 9.64 -21.13 8.76
N GLU A 170 10.28 -20.68 7.70
CA GLU A 170 11.03 -19.43 7.68
C GLU A 170 10.36 -18.43 6.73
N TYR A 171 10.60 -17.16 6.92
CA TYR A 171 10.33 -16.09 5.97
C TYR A 171 11.57 -15.21 5.81
N LEU A 172 11.75 -14.64 4.64
CA LEU A 172 12.82 -13.68 4.39
C LEU A 172 12.28 -12.27 4.73
N LEU A 173 13.04 -11.52 5.53
CA LEU A 173 12.70 -10.19 5.96
C LEU A 173 13.67 -9.17 5.37
N THR A 174 13.13 -8.21 4.63
CA THR A 174 13.81 -6.96 4.30
C THR A 174 13.21 -5.85 5.14
N ASP A 175 13.93 -5.45 6.19
CA ASP A 175 13.56 -4.33 7.05
C ASP A 175 14.30 -3.08 6.58
N LEU A 176 13.57 -2.14 5.96
CA LEU A 176 14.16 -0.90 5.40
C LEU A 176 14.76 0.00 6.49
N SER A 177 14.39 -0.17 7.76
CA SER A 177 15.00 0.59 8.86
C SER A 177 16.48 0.24 9.06
N ASN A 178 16.91 -0.95 8.63
CA ASN A 178 18.28 -1.43 8.73
C ASN A 178 19.20 -0.86 7.64
N TYR A 179 18.68 -0.19 6.62
CA TYR A 179 19.47 0.40 5.55
C TYR A 179 19.58 1.91 5.73
N SER A 180 20.74 2.48 5.50
CA SER A 180 20.89 3.93 5.30
C SER A 180 20.42 4.34 3.89
N ASN A 181 20.14 5.63 3.68
CA ASN A 181 19.81 6.14 2.34
C ASN A 181 20.93 5.86 1.34
N GLU A 182 22.20 5.97 1.78
CA GLU A 182 23.37 5.73 0.94
C GLU A 182 23.53 4.23 0.55
N GLU A 183 23.14 3.33 1.43
CA GLU A 183 23.14 1.88 1.10
C GLU A 183 22.06 1.57 0.08
N VAL A 184 20.89 2.13 0.20
CA VAL A 184 19.83 1.97 -0.80
C VAL A 184 20.26 2.55 -2.14
N LYS A 185 20.84 3.77 -2.18
CA LYS A 185 21.25 4.46 -3.40
C LYS A 185 22.38 3.77 -4.18
N ASN A 186 23.36 3.22 -3.51
CA ASN A 186 24.64 2.95 -4.18
C ASN A 186 25.13 1.52 -4.06
N LYS A 187 24.52 0.68 -3.22
CA LYS A 187 25.15 -0.61 -2.84
C LYS A 187 24.27 -1.83 -3.07
N VAL A 188 22.95 -1.70 -2.92
CA VAL A 188 22.07 -2.85 -2.86
C VAL A 188 21.29 -3.04 -4.16
N PHE A 189 20.78 -1.96 -4.73
CA PHE A 189 19.89 -2.00 -5.88
C PHE A 189 20.48 -1.29 -7.10
N ARG A 190 20.03 -1.66 -8.29
CA ARG A 190 20.52 -1.14 -9.59
C ARG A 190 19.41 -0.49 -10.42
N LYS A 191 18.14 -0.85 -10.15
CA LYS A 191 17.00 -0.28 -10.87
C LYS A 191 16.58 1.04 -10.22
N VAL A 192 16.65 2.10 -10.99
CA VAL A 192 16.29 3.45 -10.55
C VAL A 192 14.89 3.52 -9.94
N SER A 193 13.92 2.85 -10.56
CA SER A 193 12.54 2.78 -10.05
C SER A 193 12.43 2.11 -8.70
N LEU A 194 13.16 1.00 -8.48
CA LEU A 194 13.19 0.31 -7.20
C LEU A 194 13.89 1.13 -6.13
N GLU A 195 15.07 1.67 -6.47
CA GLU A 195 15.87 2.49 -5.57
C GLU A 195 15.08 3.70 -5.06
N LEU A 196 14.44 4.45 -5.97
CA LEU A 196 13.56 5.56 -5.61
C LEU A 196 12.37 5.11 -4.76
N ALA A 197 11.70 4.02 -5.13
CA ALA A 197 10.57 3.52 -4.38
C ALA A 197 10.95 3.17 -2.93
N LEU A 198 12.06 2.46 -2.74
CA LEU A 198 12.52 2.05 -1.42
C LEU A 198 13.00 3.25 -0.59
N LEU A 199 13.63 4.27 -1.20
CA LEU A 199 13.97 5.52 -0.52
C LEU A 199 12.71 6.27 -0.07
N MET A 200 11.68 6.34 -0.90
CA MET A 200 10.40 6.95 -0.51
C MET A 200 9.75 6.18 0.63
N MET A 201 9.59 4.85 0.51
CA MET A 201 9.01 4.00 1.55
C MET A 201 9.77 4.11 2.87
N ARG A 202 11.09 4.05 2.85
CA ARG A 202 11.95 4.13 4.02
C ARG A 202 11.77 5.44 4.81
N ASN A 203 11.63 6.55 4.09
CA ASN A 203 11.60 7.88 4.70
C ASN A 203 10.18 8.43 4.92
N ILE A 204 9.14 7.75 4.46
CA ILE A 204 7.76 8.27 4.44
C ILE A 204 7.24 8.69 5.83
N PHE A 205 7.66 8.01 6.89
CA PHE A 205 7.26 8.32 8.26
C PHE A 205 8.15 9.37 8.95
N ASN A 206 9.19 9.85 8.25
CA ASN A 206 10.06 10.93 8.71
C ASN A 206 10.07 12.06 7.69
N GLU A 207 8.97 12.83 7.65
CA GLU A 207 8.77 13.87 6.64
C GLU A 207 9.89 14.89 6.58
N SER A 208 10.44 15.28 7.73
CA SER A 208 11.54 16.26 7.78
C SER A 208 12.83 15.74 7.13
N GLU A 209 13.10 14.45 7.24
CA GLU A 209 14.24 13.81 6.57
C GLU A 209 13.96 13.62 5.09
N LEU A 210 12.75 13.13 4.76
CA LEU A 210 12.29 12.98 3.39
C LEU A 210 12.38 14.30 2.63
N GLU A 211 11.83 15.37 3.20
CA GLU A 211 11.81 16.70 2.59
C GLU A 211 13.22 17.27 2.34
N ARG A 212 14.14 17.05 3.27
CA ARG A 212 15.55 17.49 3.11
C ARG A 212 16.27 16.74 2.00
N ASN A 213 15.93 15.46 1.77
CA ASN A 213 16.61 14.61 0.81
C ASN A 213 15.87 14.49 -0.53
N LEU A 214 14.70 15.14 -0.71
CA LEU A 214 13.90 15.03 -1.94
C LEU A 214 14.72 15.29 -3.22
N LYS A 215 15.56 16.33 -3.23
CA LYS A 215 16.37 16.66 -4.39
C LYS A 215 17.36 15.55 -4.72
N ASP A 216 18.06 15.05 -3.70
CA ASP A 216 19.04 13.97 -3.87
C ASP A 216 18.38 12.67 -4.33
N PHE A 217 17.18 12.39 -3.85
CA PHE A 217 16.44 11.20 -4.26
C PHE A 217 15.97 11.33 -5.72
N PHE A 218 15.35 12.44 -6.09
CA PHE A 218 14.90 12.65 -7.47
C PHE A 218 16.05 12.77 -8.47
N GLU A 219 17.23 13.23 -8.03
CA GLU A 219 18.42 13.31 -8.88
C GLU A 219 18.85 11.95 -9.44
N ILE A 220 18.60 10.85 -8.69
CA ILE A 220 18.84 9.48 -9.14
C ILE A 220 18.02 9.17 -10.40
N GLY A 221 16.82 9.71 -10.48
CA GLY A 221 15.90 9.52 -11.59
C GLY A 221 16.06 10.45 -12.78
N ARG A 222 17.05 11.40 -12.77
CA ARG A 222 17.20 12.44 -13.79
C ARG A 222 17.04 11.95 -15.23
N HIS A 223 17.78 10.93 -15.61
CA HIS A 223 17.71 10.36 -16.96
C HIS A 223 16.48 9.51 -17.18
N TYR A 224 16.05 8.79 -16.16
CA TYR A 224 14.86 7.93 -16.19
C TYR A 224 13.57 8.76 -16.41
N PHE A 225 13.49 9.97 -15.89
CA PHE A 225 12.36 10.88 -16.09
C PHE A 225 12.29 11.51 -17.49
N GLU A 226 13.24 11.21 -18.38
CA GLU A 226 13.14 11.56 -19.79
C GLU A 226 12.43 10.49 -20.63
N GLU A 227 12.20 9.29 -20.05
CA GLU A 227 11.56 8.12 -20.66
C GLU A 227 10.09 8.00 -20.21
N ASP A 228 9.22 7.48 -21.07
CA ASP A 228 7.79 7.31 -20.77
C ASP A 228 7.54 6.41 -19.57
N GLU A 229 8.38 5.38 -19.38
CA GLU A 229 8.29 4.47 -18.23
C GLU A 229 8.64 5.22 -16.93
N GLY A 230 9.70 6.01 -16.96
CA GLY A 230 10.12 6.84 -15.82
C GLY A 230 9.08 7.89 -15.45
N LEU A 231 8.42 8.50 -16.44
CA LEU A 231 7.34 9.46 -16.21
C LEU A 231 6.12 8.80 -15.55
N ARG A 232 5.72 7.60 -16.01
CA ARG A 232 4.63 6.83 -15.36
C ARG A 232 4.98 6.44 -13.93
N PHE A 233 6.23 6.02 -13.70
CA PHE A 233 6.70 5.72 -12.36
C PHE A 233 6.72 6.98 -11.47
N LEU A 234 7.15 8.11 -12.00
CA LEU A 234 7.12 9.40 -11.29
C LEU A 234 5.71 9.80 -10.86
N GLU A 235 4.70 9.57 -11.70
CA GLU A 235 3.29 9.76 -11.30
C GLU A 235 2.92 8.93 -10.06
N SER A 236 3.39 7.67 -9.96
CA SER A 236 3.17 6.82 -8.79
C SER A 236 3.83 7.40 -7.55
N VAL A 237 5.06 7.86 -7.66
CA VAL A 237 5.82 8.51 -6.57
C VAL A 237 5.08 9.76 -6.07
N ILE A 238 4.62 10.61 -6.99
CA ILE A 238 3.91 11.85 -6.63
C ILE A 238 2.59 11.52 -5.92
N ARG A 239 1.82 10.56 -6.43
CA ARG A 239 0.59 10.11 -5.77
C ARG A 239 0.88 9.59 -4.36
N TYR A 240 1.95 8.83 -4.21
CA TYR A 240 2.36 8.27 -2.92
C TYR A 240 2.71 9.37 -1.92
N LEU A 241 3.60 10.31 -2.30
CA LEU A 241 4.00 11.43 -1.46
C LEU A 241 2.80 12.29 -1.06
N TYR A 242 1.98 12.68 -2.05
CA TYR A 242 0.79 13.51 -1.82
C TYR A 242 -0.23 12.87 -0.87
N SER A 243 -0.40 11.54 -0.96
CA SER A 243 -1.39 10.81 -0.15
C SER A 243 -0.87 10.38 1.23
N SER A 244 0.45 10.47 1.48
CA SER A 244 1.09 9.91 2.67
C SER A 244 1.86 10.93 3.52
N THR A 245 1.99 12.18 3.04
CA THR A 245 2.74 13.25 3.74
C THR A 245 2.02 14.58 3.68
N GLU A 246 2.41 15.48 4.56
CA GLU A 246 1.98 16.89 4.54
C GLU A 246 2.99 17.81 3.81
N ILE A 247 3.97 17.23 3.10
CA ILE A 247 4.95 17.99 2.33
C ILE A 247 4.24 18.81 1.26
N GLU A 248 4.56 20.10 1.18
CA GLU A 248 3.91 21.02 0.25
C GLU A 248 4.12 20.57 -1.21
N VAL A 249 3.01 20.39 -1.93
CA VAL A 249 2.99 19.93 -3.34
C VAL A 249 3.87 20.78 -4.22
N SER A 250 3.82 22.09 -4.05
CA SER A 250 4.64 23.06 -4.80
C SER A 250 6.14 22.77 -4.67
N LYS A 251 6.60 22.36 -3.48
CA LYS A 251 8.00 22.02 -3.22
C LYS A 251 8.42 20.77 -3.97
N VAL A 252 7.59 19.72 -3.94
CA VAL A 252 7.86 18.47 -4.69
C VAL A 252 7.94 18.75 -6.19
N VAL A 253 6.93 19.45 -6.73
CA VAL A 253 6.88 19.80 -8.16
C VAL A 253 8.08 20.65 -8.60
N ASN A 254 8.44 21.69 -7.82
CA ASN A 254 9.57 22.56 -8.13
C ASN A 254 10.90 21.79 -8.07
N THR A 255 11.07 20.91 -7.08
CA THR A 255 12.27 20.08 -6.98
C THR A 255 12.43 19.16 -8.20
N ILE A 256 11.36 18.53 -8.65
CA ILE A 256 11.40 17.67 -9.84
C ILE A 256 11.67 18.50 -11.10
N LYS A 257 11.05 19.68 -11.24
CA LYS A 257 11.25 20.57 -12.38
C LYS A 257 12.70 21.06 -12.51
N GLU A 258 13.42 21.27 -11.39
CA GLU A 258 14.85 21.59 -11.42
C GLU A 258 15.70 20.44 -11.98
N ILE A 259 15.22 19.20 -11.94
CA ILE A 259 15.95 18.00 -12.33
C ILE A 259 15.60 17.57 -13.76
N SER A 260 14.30 17.55 -14.10
CA SER A 260 13.75 17.21 -15.41
C SER A 260 12.56 18.11 -15.73
N GLU A 261 12.60 18.77 -16.89
CA GLU A 261 11.49 19.63 -17.34
C GLU A 261 10.24 18.80 -17.60
N LYS A 262 10.37 17.67 -18.31
CA LYS A 262 9.26 16.72 -18.54
C LYS A 262 8.70 16.16 -17.22
N GLY A 263 9.59 15.78 -16.31
CA GLY A 263 9.21 15.35 -14.97
C GLY A 263 8.40 16.41 -14.23
N GLY A 264 8.81 17.69 -14.33
CA GLY A 264 8.11 18.83 -13.75
C GLY A 264 6.71 19.03 -14.32
N GLU A 265 6.51 18.90 -15.65
CA GLU A 265 5.21 19.00 -16.30
C GLU A 265 4.25 17.88 -15.85
N ILE A 266 4.72 16.64 -15.84
CA ILE A 266 3.94 15.48 -15.35
C ILE A 266 3.59 15.66 -13.88
N SER A 267 4.54 16.11 -13.05
CA SER A 267 4.34 16.34 -11.62
C SER A 267 3.26 17.39 -11.37
N MET A 268 3.29 18.49 -12.09
CA MET A 268 2.30 19.56 -11.99
C MET A 268 0.91 19.06 -12.40
N THR A 269 0.82 18.33 -13.52
CA THR A 269 -0.44 17.77 -14.01
C THR A 269 -1.03 16.75 -13.03
N THR A 270 -0.18 15.86 -12.52
CA THR A 270 -0.60 14.84 -11.53
C THR A 270 -1.07 15.49 -10.23
N ALA A 271 -0.34 16.48 -9.73
CA ALA A 271 -0.72 17.23 -8.54
C ALA A 271 -2.07 17.95 -8.73
N ALA A 272 -2.27 18.62 -9.87
CA ALA A 272 -3.55 19.28 -10.18
C ALA A 272 -4.72 18.30 -10.17
N LYS A 273 -4.59 17.14 -10.81
CA LYS A 273 -5.61 16.08 -10.80
C LYS A 273 -5.91 15.55 -9.39
N LEU A 274 -4.88 15.41 -8.55
CA LEU A 274 -5.06 14.94 -7.17
C LEU A 274 -5.78 15.97 -6.29
N ILE A 275 -5.44 17.25 -6.44
CA ILE A 275 -6.11 18.36 -5.74
C ILE A 275 -7.58 18.43 -6.15
N GLU A 276 -7.87 18.35 -7.44
CA GLU A 276 -9.24 18.37 -7.96
C GLU A 276 -10.06 17.19 -7.44
N LYS A 277 -9.47 15.97 -7.50
CA LYS A 277 -10.09 14.78 -6.93
C LYS A 277 -10.37 14.94 -5.43
N GLY A 278 -9.40 15.45 -4.67
CA GLY A 278 -9.56 15.70 -3.24
C GLY A 278 -10.68 16.69 -2.92
N LYS A 279 -10.83 17.75 -3.73
CA LYS A 279 -11.97 18.69 -3.61
C LYS A 279 -13.31 17.97 -3.82
N ILE A 280 -13.44 17.22 -4.91
CA ILE A 280 -14.65 16.46 -5.24
C ILE A 280 -15.02 15.49 -4.10
N GLU A 281 -14.06 14.70 -3.62
CA GLU A 281 -14.30 13.75 -2.53
C GLU A 281 -14.66 14.47 -1.21
N GLY A 282 -14.00 15.60 -0.92
CA GLY A 282 -14.32 16.44 0.23
C GLY A 282 -15.75 17.01 0.17
N GLU A 283 -16.18 17.49 -0.99
CA GLU A 283 -17.54 17.99 -1.23
C GLU A 283 -18.57 16.86 -1.10
N LYS A 284 -18.34 15.70 -1.70
CA LYS A 284 -19.18 14.50 -1.52
C LYS A 284 -19.34 14.14 -0.05
N ALA A 285 -18.21 14.07 0.70
CA ALA A 285 -18.23 13.75 2.12
C ALA A 285 -19.01 14.79 2.95
N LEU A 286 -18.93 16.07 2.57
CA LEU A 286 -19.72 17.12 3.19
C LEU A 286 -21.22 16.95 2.91
N LEU A 287 -21.60 16.70 1.65
CA LEU A 287 -22.99 16.50 1.24
C LEU A 287 -23.60 15.27 1.91
N ILE A 288 -22.86 14.17 2.01
CA ILE A 288 -23.28 12.97 2.76
C ILE A 288 -23.63 13.35 4.21
N ARG A 289 -22.72 14.03 4.90
CA ARG A 289 -22.96 14.46 6.29
C ARG A 289 -24.16 15.41 6.43
N LEU A 290 -24.37 16.30 5.47
CA LEU A 290 -25.51 17.21 5.47
C LEU A 290 -26.83 16.44 5.28
N ILE A 291 -26.88 15.47 4.37
CA ILE A 291 -28.03 14.59 4.12
C ILE A 291 -28.35 13.79 5.39
N GLU A 292 -27.36 13.12 5.96
CA GLU A 292 -27.52 12.31 7.19
C GLU A 292 -28.03 13.16 8.35
N ARG A 293 -27.50 14.38 8.52
CA ARG A 293 -27.91 15.28 9.60
C ARG A 293 -29.31 15.84 9.41
N LYS A 294 -29.73 16.09 8.16
CA LYS A 294 -31.03 16.70 7.86
C LYS A 294 -32.17 15.69 7.88
N TRP A 295 -31.94 14.46 7.39
CA TRP A 295 -32.99 13.45 7.21
C TRP A 295 -32.78 12.15 7.98
N GLY A 296 -31.73 12.05 8.83
CA GLY A 296 -31.54 10.94 9.77
C GLY A 296 -30.93 9.67 9.18
N GLY A 297 -30.43 9.72 7.95
CA GLY A 297 -29.76 8.59 7.31
C GLY A 297 -29.58 8.77 5.81
N LEU A 298 -28.63 8.02 5.23
CA LEU A 298 -28.37 8.01 3.79
C LEU A 298 -28.81 6.68 3.20
N LYS A 299 -29.83 6.70 2.32
CA LYS A 299 -30.25 5.51 1.59
C LYS A 299 -29.16 5.05 0.63
N PRO A 300 -28.97 3.71 0.41
CA PRO A 300 -27.91 3.18 -0.46
C PRO A 300 -27.97 3.73 -1.89
N ASP A 301 -29.15 3.89 -2.45
CA ASP A 301 -29.38 4.44 -3.80
C ASP A 301 -28.95 5.92 -3.92
N VAL A 302 -29.22 6.71 -2.90
CA VAL A 302 -28.77 8.12 -2.82
C VAL A 302 -27.25 8.20 -2.75
N LYS A 303 -26.62 7.32 -1.94
CA LYS A 303 -25.17 7.22 -1.85
C LYS A 303 -24.55 6.84 -3.20
N GLU A 304 -25.14 5.87 -3.90
CA GLU A 304 -24.66 5.45 -5.22
C GLU A 304 -24.74 6.57 -6.25
N ARG A 305 -25.87 7.29 -6.30
CA ARG A 305 -26.05 8.45 -7.19
C ARG A 305 -25.03 9.55 -6.90
N LEU A 306 -24.82 9.88 -5.63
CA LEU A 306 -23.85 10.88 -5.21
C LEU A 306 -22.42 10.51 -5.57
N ASN A 307 -22.06 9.22 -5.45
CA ASN A 307 -20.74 8.73 -5.83
C ASN A 307 -20.48 8.83 -7.35
N LYS A 308 -21.51 8.80 -8.19
CA LYS A 308 -21.38 8.94 -9.65
C LYS A 308 -21.13 10.37 -10.11
N ILE A 309 -21.43 11.38 -9.28
CA ILE A 309 -21.19 12.80 -9.62
C ILE A 309 -19.67 13.06 -9.53
N ASN A 310 -19.09 13.63 -10.58
CA ASN A 310 -17.66 13.98 -10.64
C ASN A 310 -17.45 15.44 -11.07
N SER A 311 -18.51 16.25 -11.19
CA SER A 311 -18.43 17.68 -11.47
C SER A 311 -18.61 18.47 -10.17
N PRO A 312 -17.68 19.38 -9.83
CA PRO A 312 -17.85 20.30 -8.71
C PRO A 312 -19.13 21.11 -8.82
N GLU A 313 -19.49 21.58 -10.03
CA GLU A 313 -20.70 22.38 -10.26
C GLU A 313 -21.98 21.59 -9.95
N GLU A 314 -22.01 20.29 -10.29
CA GLU A 314 -23.14 19.41 -9.95
C GLU A 314 -23.24 19.17 -8.45
N LEU A 315 -22.09 19.02 -7.75
CA LEU A 315 -22.06 18.86 -6.30
C LEU A 315 -22.50 20.13 -5.58
N GLU A 316 -22.07 21.31 -6.05
CA GLU A 316 -22.50 22.60 -5.53
C GLU A 316 -24.02 22.79 -5.70
N ALA A 317 -24.55 22.55 -6.91
CA ALA A 317 -25.99 22.61 -7.18
C ALA A 317 -26.80 21.62 -6.31
N LEU A 318 -26.22 20.44 -6.03
CA LEU A 318 -26.82 19.46 -5.12
C LEU A 318 -26.83 19.99 -3.68
N GLY A 319 -25.76 20.65 -3.24
CA GLY A 319 -25.66 21.32 -1.94
C GLY A 319 -26.78 22.36 -1.74
N GLU A 320 -27.01 23.20 -2.75
CA GLU A 320 -28.11 24.16 -2.73
C GLU A 320 -29.48 23.47 -2.61
N LYS A 321 -29.71 22.39 -3.39
CA LYS A 321 -30.95 21.61 -3.29
C LYS A 321 -31.13 20.99 -1.90
N ILE A 322 -30.09 20.48 -1.27
CA ILE A 322 -30.16 19.93 0.10
C ILE A 322 -30.69 20.99 1.08
N ILE A 323 -30.30 22.26 0.93
CA ILE A 323 -30.72 23.33 1.83
C ILE A 323 -32.23 23.59 1.74
N ILE A 324 -32.78 23.63 0.52
CA ILE A 324 -34.17 24.04 0.26
C ILE A 324 -35.16 22.87 0.27
N SER A 325 -34.72 21.63 0.02
CA SER A 325 -35.62 20.46 -0.07
C SER A 325 -36.13 20.01 1.28
N ASN A 326 -37.37 19.48 1.31
CA ASN A 326 -37.99 18.97 2.52
C ASN A 326 -37.74 17.45 2.73
N CYS A 327 -37.51 16.70 1.66
CA CYS A 327 -37.20 15.28 1.72
C CYS A 327 -36.02 14.94 0.80
N VAL A 328 -35.41 13.74 1.02
CA VAL A 328 -34.23 13.30 0.27
C VAL A 328 -34.56 12.97 -1.19
N GLU A 329 -35.80 12.62 -1.47
CA GLU A 329 -36.32 12.34 -2.83
C GLU A 329 -36.30 13.56 -3.73
N ASP A 330 -36.44 14.77 -3.15
CA ASP A 330 -36.45 16.03 -3.91
C ASP A 330 -35.07 16.42 -4.48
N ILE A 331 -33.96 15.90 -3.86
CA ILE A 331 -32.62 16.23 -4.34
C ILE A 331 -32.23 15.44 -5.57
N PHE A 332 -32.77 14.23 -5.72
CA PHE A 332 -32.60 13.39 -6.90
C PHE A 332 -33.97 13.02 -7.46
N PRO A 333 -34.60 13.88 -8.27
CA PRO A 333 -35.90 13.55 -8.88
C PRO A 333 -35.76 12.25 -9.67
N ASN A 334 -36.77 11.39 -9.53
CA ASN A 334 -36.84 10.17 -10.32
C ASN A 334 -36.92 10.54 -11.80
N GLU A 335 -36.06 9.97 -12.62
CA GLU A 335 -36.22 9.96 -14.07
C GLU A 335 -37.47 9.18 -14.47
#